data_39066ef55e04ec3d344f5d49f2bed361
#
_entry.id   39066ef55e04ec3d344f5d49f2bed361
#
_cell.length_a   1.000
_cell.length_b   1.000
_cell.length_c   1.000
_cell.angle_alpha   90.00
_cell.angle_beta   90.00
_cell.angle_gamma   90.00
#
_symmetry.space_group_name_H-M   'P 1'
#
loop_
_entity.id
_entity.type
_entity.pdbx_description
1 polymer ?
#
loop_
_entity_poly.entity_id
_entity_poly.type
_entity_poly.pdbx_seq_one_letter_code
_entity_poly.pdbx_strand_id
1 'polypeptide(L)'
;MNDILNKLHEAAASPRAQMDGYLAQGKKIVLCAPVYTPEEIIHSMGFVPMGAWGGDVALNRAKEYCPAFLCAIVQSMLELGINGAYEGASAIVIPSLCDTLKTVGENWKYAVPSIPFIPMTYPQNRKPAYGVAYTKAGYERVIRDLEKLGGTLSEEKLLDSIKVYNRHNA
;
A
#
# COMPACT_ATOMS: atom_id res chain seq x y z
N MET A 1 -30.54 -5.17 4.50
CA MET A 1 -29.67 -4.03 4.85
C MET A 1 -28.74 -4.37 6.02
N ASN A 2 -29.24 -4.90 7.14
CA ASN A 2 -28.41 -5.28 8.29
C ASN A 2 -27.31 -6.32 7.98
N ASP A 3 -27.57 -7.32 7.11
CA ASP A 3 -26.60 -8.38 6.77
C ASP A 3 -25.37 -7.82 6.01
N ILE A 4 -25.59 -6.86 5.09
CA ILE A 4 -24.50 -6.21 4.36
C ILE A 4 -23.66 -5.35 5.31
N LEU A 5 -24.31 -4.59 6.18
CA LEU A 5 -23.60 -3.77 7.17
C LEU A 5 -22.78 -4.61 8.14
N ASN A 6 -23.33 -5.75 8.59
CA ASN A 6 -22.60 -6.67 9.45
C ASN A 6 -21.38 -7.25 8.75
N LYS A 7 -21.49 -7.69 7.49
CA LYS A 7 -20.36 -8.16 6.68
C LYS A 7 -19.29 -7.10 6.49
N LEU A 8 -19.69 -5.85 6.23
CA LEU A 8 -18.75 -4.74 6.12
C LEU A 8 -18.05 -4.45 7.46
N HIS A 9 -18.80 -4.51 8.56
CA HIS A 9 -18.24 -4.32 9.89
C HIS A 9 -17.25 -5.45 10.26
N GLU A 10 -17.59 -6.70 10.01
CA GLU A 10 -16.70 -7.84 10.22
C GLU A 10 -15.42 -7.73 9.37
N ALA A 11 -15.57 -7.33 8.10
CA ALA A 11 -14.45 -7.10 7.22
C ALA A 11 -13.51 -5.98 7.75
N ALA A 12 -14.07 -4.86 8.20
CA ALA A 12 -13.31 -3.74 8.74
C ALA A 12 -12.66 -4.05 10.10
N ALA A 13 -13.31 -4.85 10.93
CA ALA A 13 -12.82 -5.21 12.27
C ALA A 13 -11.65 -6.21 12.24
N SER A 14 -11.48 -6.97 11.18
CA SER A 14 -10.49 -8.06 11.10
C SER A 14 -9.66 -8.04 9.82
N PRO A 15 -8.90 -6.97 9.53
CA PRO A 15 -8.10 -6.89 8.30
C PRO A 15 -7.03 -8.00 8.22
N ARG A 16 -6.47 -8.44 9.34
CA ARG A 16 -5.52 -9.56 9.37
C ARG A 16 -6.17 -10.87 8.91
N ALA A 17 -7.39 -11.18 9.34
CA ALA A 17 -8.11 -12.39 8.92
C ALA A 17 -8.37 -12.39 7.40
N GLN A 18 -8.66 -11.23 6.80
CA GLN A 18 -8.77 -11.13 5.35
C GLN A 18 -7.44 -11.40 4.66
N MET A 19 -6.36 -10.82 5.18
CA MET A 19 -5.01 -11.06 4.67
C MET A 19 -4.67 -12.55 4.70
N ASP A 20 -4.91 -13.22 5.81
CA ASP A 20 -4.68 -14.67 5.97
C ASP A 20 -5.53 -15.49 4.98
N GLY A 21 -6.77 -15.07 4.74
CA GLY A 21 -7.66 -15.70 3.76
C GLY A 21 -7.12 -15.59 2.32
N TYR A 22 -6.52 -14.46 1.93
CA TYR A 22 -5.87 -14.33 0.63
C TYR A 22 -4.57 -15.13 0.55
N LEU A 23 -3.76 -15.12 1.59
CA LEU A 23 -2.52 -15.90 1.65
C LEU A 23 -2.79 -17.40 1.55
N ALA A 24 -3.83 -17.89 2.24
CA ALA A 24 -4.26 -19.31 2.16
C ALA A 24 -4.71 -19.73 0.74
N GLN A 25 -5.17 -18.77 -0.08
CA GLN A 25 -5.49 -18.99 -1.50
C GLN A 25 -4.24 -18.86 -2.42
N GLY A 26 -3.05 -18.71 -1.87
CA GLY A 26 -1.83 -18.51 -2.64
C GLY A 26 -1.73 -17.12 -3.31
N LYS A 27 -2.55 -16.15 -2.90
CA LYS A 27 -2.51 -14.79 -3.42
C LYS A 27 -1.30 -14.03 -2.89
N LYS A 28 -0.67 -13.24 -3.74
CA LYS A 28 0.38 -12.30 -3.33
C LYS A 28 -0.26 -10.96 -2.96
N ILE A 29 0.12 -10.41 -1.81
CA ILE A 29 -0.44 -9.16 -1.28
C ILE A 29 0.61 -8.07 -1.38
N VAL A 30 0.19 -6.91 -1.90
CA VAL A 30 0.99 -5.67 -1.87
C VAL A 30 0.28 -4.66 -1.00
N LEU A 31 0.95 -4.22 0.06
CA LEU A 31 0.43 -3.21 0.97
C LEU A 31 0.45 -1.83 0.30
N CYS A 32 -0.62 -1.08 0.49
CA CYS A 32 -0.82 0.25 -0.04
C CYS A 32 -0.85 1.26 1.10
N ALA A 33 0.23 2.02 1.28
CA ALA A 33 0.22 3.10 2.26
C ALA A 33 -0.70 4.25 1.80
N PRO A 34 -1.34 4.98 2.72
CA PRO A 34 -2.22 6.09 2.37
C PRO A 34 -1.40 7.27 1.82
N VAL A 35 -1.85 8.03 0.87
CA VAL A 35 -2.93 7.88 -0.12
C VAL A 35 -2.30 7.96 -1.51
N TYR A 36 -3.07 7.70 -2.56
CA TYR A 36 -2.60 7.71 -3.96
C TYR A 36 -1.58 6.62 -4.32
N THR A 37 -1.54 5.51 -3.59
CA THR A 37 -0.90 4.30 -4.10
C THR A 37 -1.63 3.86 -5.38
N PRO A 38 -0.93 3.50 -6.46
CA PRO A 38 -1.55 3.12 -7.73
C PRO A 38 -2.13 1.70 -7.66
N GLU A 39 -3.24 1.52 -6.95
CA GLU A 39 -3.86 0.22 -6.67
C GLU A 39 -4.31 -0.49 -7.95
N GLU A 40 -4.77 0.26 -8.97
CA GLU A 40 -5.18 -0.28 -10.27
C GLU A 40 -4.00 -0.99 -10.97
N ILE A 41 -2.80 -0.45 -10.85
CA ILE A 41 -1.58 -1.06 -11.41
C ILE A 41 -1.27 -2.34 -10.63
N ILE A 42 -1.25 -2.29 -9.32
CA ILE A 42 -0.98 -3.44 -8.45
C ILE A 42 -1.98 -4.58 -8.72
N HIS A 43 -3.27 -4.25 -8.77
CA HIS A 43 -4.35 -5.21 -9.05
C HIS A 43 -4.22 -5.82 -10.44
N SER A 44 -3.96 -5.00 -11.47
CA SER A 44 -3.81 -5.48 -12.85
C SER A 44 -2.65 -6.45 -13.05
N MET A 45 -1.62 -6.34 -12.20
CA MET A 45 -0.44 -7.21 -12.22
C MET A 45 -0.63 -8.54 -11.44
N GLY A 46 -1.84 -8.79 -10.93
CA GLY A 46 -2.22 -10.04 -10.27
C GLY A 46 -1.97 -10.07 -8.75
N PHE A 47 -1.66 -8.93 -8.14
CA PHE A 47 -1.57 -8.81 -6.69
C PHE A 47 -2.92 -8.40 -6.08
N VAL A 48 -3.07 -8.67 -4.78
CA VAL A 48 -4.15 -8.11 -3.97
C VAL A 48 -3.64 -6.81 -3.33
N PRO A 49 -4.11 -5.63 -3.76
CA PRO A 49 -3.81 -4.39 -3.06
C PRO A 49 -4.53 -4.38 -1.71
N MET A 50 -3.80 -4.14 -0.64
CA MET A 50 -4.38 -4.09 0.70
C MET A 50 -3.90 -2.84 1.44
N GLY A 51 -4.83 -2.06 1.97
CA GLY A 51 -4.51 -0.83 2.68
C GLY A 51 -3.69 -1.08 3.94
N ALA A 52 -2.54 -0.42 4.04
CA ALA A 52 -1.70 -0.37 5.24
C ALA A 52 -1.94 0.98 5.95
N TRP A 53 -3.10 1.11 6.55
CA TRP A 53 -3.46 2.27 7.36
C TRP A 53 -3.04 2.02 8.81
N GLY A 54 -2.84 3.07 9.57
CA GLY A 54 -2.60 2.93 11.00
C GLY A 54 -3.81 2.32 11.73
N GLY A 55 -3.60 1.89 12.95
CA GLY A 55 -4.63 1.32 13.81
C GLY A 55 -4.49 1.78 15.25
N ASP A 56 -5.43 1.37 16.09
CA ASP A 56 -5.35 1.58 17.53
C ASP A 56 -4.33 0.60 18.13
N VAL A 57 -3.09 1.07 18.24
CA VAL A 57 -1.95 0.32 18.76
C VAL A 57 -1.08 1.22 19.62
N ALA A 58 -0.57 0.70 20.73
CA ALA A 58 0.38 1.42 21.57
C ALA A 58 1.71 1.62 20.82
N LEU A 59 2.13 2.87 20.69
CA LEU A 59 3.37 3.23 20.01
C LEU A 59 4.58 3.02 20.94
N ASN A 60 5.33 1.96 20.73
CA ASN A 60 6.51 1.60 21.48
C ASN A 60 7.76 1.60 20.59
N ARG A 61 7.87 0.61 19.70
CA ARG A 61 9.04 0.37 18.87
C ARG A 61 9.16 1.33 17.69
N ALA A 62 8.04 1.81 17.16
CA ALA A 62 8.06 2.81 16.08
C ALA A 62 8.80 4.09 16.49
N LYS A 63 8.82 4.43 17.80
CA LYS A 63 9.54 5.60 18.34
C LYS A 63 11.06 5.50 18.21
N GLU A 64 11.61 4.29 18.03
CA GLU A 64 13.03 4.08 17.78
C GLU A 64 13.43 4.53 16.37
N TYR A 65 12.48 4.53 15.43
CA TYR A 65 12.68 4.83 14.02
C TYR A 65 12.03 6.15 13.58
N CYS A 66 11.10 6.68 14.37
CA CYS A 66 10.29 7.84 14.00
C CYS A 66 10.47 8.96 15.03
N PRO A 67 10.78 10.20 14.58
CA PRO A 67 10.69 11.37 15.45
C PRO A 67 9.25 11.57 15.95
N ALA A 68 9.12 12.14 17.14
CA ALA A 68 7.84 12.31 17.83
C ALA A 68 6.81 13.19 17.06
N PHE A 69 7.28 14.02 16.14
CA PHE A 69 6.42 14.91 15.36
C PHE A 69 5.77 14.24 14.13
N LEU A 70 6.12 13.00 13.78
CA LEU A 70 5.44 12.27 12.73
C LEU A 70 3.98 11.98 13.11
N CYS A 71 3.06 12.00 12.15
CA CYS A 71 1.65 11.77 12.42
C CYS A 71 1.39 10.36 12.96
N ALA A 72 0.39 10.23 13.83
CA ALA A 72 0.05 8.97 14.50
C ALA A 72 -0.28 7.83 13.52
N ILE A 73 -0.91 8.13 12.38
CA ILE A 73 -1.24 7.14 11.35
C ILE A 73 0.02 6.43 10.84
N VAL A 74 1.07 7.19 10.55
CA VAL A 74 2.32 6.62 10.01
C VAL A 74 3.11 5.90 11.10
N GLN A 75 3.13 6.43 12.33
CA GLN A 75 3.77 5.76 13.45
C GLN A 75 3.08 4.43 13.78
N SER A 76 1.74 4.40 13.82
CA SER A 76 0.99 3.16 14.07
C SER A 76 1.11 2.16 12.91
N MET A 77 1.15 2.62 11.67
CA MET A 77 1.43 1.76 10.51
C MET A 77 2.81 1.07 10.66
N LEU A 78 3.84 1.81 11.05
CA LEU A 78 5.17 1.25 11.27
C LEU A 78 5.19 0.30 12.46
N GLU A 79 4.54 0.65 13.58
CA GLU A 79 4.41 -0.22 14.77
C GLU A 79 3.75 -1.55 14.41
N LEU A 80 2.65 -1.51 13.64
CA LEU A 80 1.98 -2.71 13.15
C LEU A 80 2.90 -3.57 12.27
N GLY A 81 3.71 -2.94 11.41
CA GLY A 81 4.71 -3.64 10.59
C GLY A 81 5.76 -4.34 11.45
N ILE A 82 6.32 -3.65 12.44
CA ILE A 82 7.32 -4.18 13.37
C ILE A 82 6.75 -5.35 14.19
N ASN A 83 5.48 -5.25 14.59
CA ASN A 83 4.79 -6.28 15.38
C ASN A 83 4.27 -7.47 14.53
N GLY A 84 4.58 -7.51 13.22
CA GLY A 84 4.24 -8.62 12.34
C GLY A 84 2.80 -8.62 11.82
N ALA A 85 2.03 -7.54 12.04
CA ALA A 85 0.64 -7.46 11.57
C ALA A 85 0.50 -7.63 10.04
N TYR A 86 1.55 -7.32 9.29
CA TYR A 86 1.60 -7.43 7.82
C TYR A 86 2.44 -8.61 7.32
N GLU A 87 2.78 -9.56 8.20
CA GLU A 87 3.58 -10.71 7.82
C GLU A 87 2.93 -11.51 6.69
N GLY A 88 3.72 -11.88 5.68
CA GLY A 88 3.26 -12.55 4.47
C GLY A 88 2.99 -11.60 3.29
N ALA A 89 2.98 -10.28 3.49
CA ALA A 89 2.92 -9.34 2.39
C ALA A 89 4.18 -9.42 1.52
N SER A 90 4.00 -9.32 0.19
CA SER A 90 5.09 -9.40 -0.79
C SER A 90 5.90 -8.09 -0.88
N ALA A 91 5.25 -6.95 -0.64
CA ALA A 91 5.87 -5.63 -0.59
C ALA A 91 4.92 -4.59 0.03
N ILE A 92 5.44 -3.40 0.29
CA ILE A 92 4.65 -2.20 0.58
C ILE A 92 4.99 -1.09 -0.42
N VAL A 93 3.98 -0.46 -1.00
CA VAL A 93 4.15 0.76 -1.81
C VAL A 93 3.83 1.97 -0.94
N ILE A 94 4.78 2.88 -0.81
CA ILE A 94 4.61 4.11 0.00
C ILE A 94 4.79 5.33 -0.91
N PRO A 95 3.73 6.12 -1.14
CA PRO A 95 3.80 7.33 -1.94
C PRO A 95 4.43 8.49 -1.18
N SER A 96 5.21 9.33 -1.88
CA SER A 96 5.88 10.50 -1.29
C SER A 96 4.97 11.74 -1.21
N LEU A 97 3.77 11.57 -0.68
CA LEU A 97 2.78 12.64 -0.65
C LEU A 97 3.14 13.77 0.33
N CYS A 98 3.72 13.40 1.46
CA CYS A 98 4.17 14.33 2.51
C CYS A 98 5.55 13.91 3.03
N ASP A 99 6.19 14.76 3.82
CA ASP A 99 7.52 14.48 4.35
C ASP A 99 7.52 13.29 5.32
N THR A 100 6.43 13.09 6.06
CA THR A 100 6.26 11.91 6.93
C THR A 100 6.30 10.61 6.14
N LEU A 101 5.57 10.51 5.02
CA LEU A 101 5.57 9.31 4.17
C LEU A 101 6.91 9.08 3.49
N LYS A 102 7.62 10.14 3.08
CA LYS A 102 8.99 10.01 2.55
C LYS A 102 9.92 9.42 3.61
N THR A 103 9.87 9.94 4.83
CA THR A 103 10.72 9.51 5.93
C THR A 103 10.44 8.06 6.33
N VAL A 104 9.17 7.69 6.50
CA VAL A 104 8.82 6.33 6.93
C VAL A 104 9.17 5.28 5.88
N GLY A 105 9.13 5.61 4.60
CA GLY A 105 9.54 4.68 3.54
C GLY A 105 11.00 4.25 3.70
N GLU A 106 11.90 5.17 4.04
CA GLU A 106 13.29 4.83 4.32
C GLU A 106 13.43 4.08 5.66
N ASN A 107 12.74 4.51 6.71
CA ASN A 107 12.77 3.84 8.01
C ASN A 107 12.21 2.41 7.94
N TRP A 108 11.22 2.17 7.08
CA TRP A 108 10.63 0.84 6.86
C TRP A 108 11.65 -0.22 6.48
N LYS A 109 12.63 0.13 5.65
CA LYS A 109 13.69 -0.80 5.22
C LYS A 109 14.48 -1.40 6.39
N TYR A 110 14.61 -0.64 7.47
CA TYR A 110 15.35 -1.05 8.67
C TYR A 110 14.43 -1.66 9.72
N ALA A 111 13.23 -1.13 9.87
CA ALA A 111 12.30 -1.57 10.88
C ALA A 111 11.54 -2.85 10.49
N VAL A 112 11.26 -3.04 9.20
CA VAL A 112 10.48 -4.18 8.66
C VAL A 112 11.18 -4.77 7.43
N PRO A 113 12.41 -5.28 7.54
CA PRO A 113 13.22 -5.73 6.40
C PRO A 113 12.62 -6.94 5.66
N SER A 114 11.71 -7.67 6.28
CA SER A 114 11.02 -8.81 5.67
C SER A 114 10.02 -8.41 4.57
N ILE A 115 9.57 -7.15 4.53
CA ILE A 115 8.61 -6.65 3.55
C ILE A 115 9.26 -5.54 2.75
N PRO A 116 9.66 -5.79 1.50
CA PRO A 116 10.33 -4.80 0.65
C PRO A 116 9.53 -3.52 0.47
N PHE A 117 10.19 -2.37 0.57
CA PHE A 117 9.62 -1.06 0.29
C PHE A 117 9.78 -0.68 -1.17
N ILE A 118 8.70 -0.30 -1.81
CA ILE A 118 8.64 0.23 -3.18
C ILE A 118 8.25 1.71 -3.10
N PRO A 119 9.15 2.64 -3.46
CA PRO A 119 8.85 4.07 -3.43
C PRO A 119 8.00 4.50 -4.63
N MET A 120 7.02 5.35 -4.37
CA MET A 120 6.28 6.08 -5.41
C MET A 120 6.40 7.58 -5.18
N THR A 121 7.01 8.29 -6.12
CA THR A 121 7.21 9.74 -6.03
C THR A 121 6.26 10.50 -6.93
N TYR A 122 5.59 11.51 -6.38
CA TYR A 122 4.69 12.39 -7.12
C TYR A 122 5.31 13.79 -7.30
N PRO A 123 5.09 14.47 -8.44
CA PRO A 123 5.49 15.85 -8.63
C PRO A 123 4.55 16.78 -7.86
N GLN A 124 5.06 17.93 -7.42
CA GLN A 124 4.23 18.96 -6.77
C GLN A 124 3.17 19.52 -7.73
N ASN A 125 3.51 19.71 -8.99
CA ASN A 125 2.56 20.12 -10.02
C ASN A 125 2.34 18.99 -11.02
N ARG A 126 1.16 18.41 -11.01
CA ARG A 126 0.76 17.25 -11.83
C ARG A 126 0.13 17.63 -13.17
N LYS A 127 -0.30 18.89 -13.34
CA LYS A 127 -1.05 19.34 -14.53
C LYS A 127 -0.20 19.52 -15.78
N PRO A 128 1.00 20.11 -15.73
CA PRO A 128 1.82 20.31 -16.92
C PRO A 128 2.32 18.98 -17.51
N ALA A 129 2.67 18.99 -18.80
CA ALA A 129 3.18 17.84 -19.51
C ALA A 129 4.38 17.16 -18.81
N TYR A 130 5.28 17.95 -18.24
CA TYR A 130 6.41 17.41 -17.46
C TYR A 130 5.96 16.72 -16.15
N GLY A 131 4.90 17.22 -15.52
CA GLY A 131 4.31 16.58 -14.33
C GLY A 131 3.67 15.23 -14.66
N VAL A 132 2.98 15.16 -15.79
CA VAL A 132 2.42 13.90 -16.32
C VAL A 132 3.54 12.91 -16.63
N ALA A 133 4.58 13.36 -17.36
CA ALA A 133 5.73 12.53 -17.70
C ALA A 133 6.45 12.00 -16.45
N TYR A 134 6.63 12.84 -15.42
CA TYR A 134 7.23 12.43 -14.15
C TYR A 134 6.40 11.37 -13.42
N THR A 135 5.08 11.55 -13.36
CA THR A 135 4.16 10.58 -12.73
C THR A 135 4.19 9.26 -13.48
N LYS A 136 4.17 9.28 -14.82
CA LYS A 136 4.30 8.09 -15.67
C LYS A 136 5.59 7.34 -15.37
N ALA A 137 6.74 8.03 -15.34
CA ALA A 137 8.01 7.43 -14.99
C ALA A 137 8.04 6.85 -13.57
N GLY A 138 7.28 7.44 -12.63
CA GLY A 138 7.04 6.91 -11.30
C GLY A 138 6.30 5.57 -11.33
N TYR A 139 5.21 5.50 -12.06
CA TYR A 139 4.45 4.26 -12.25
C TYR A 139 5.27 3.17 -12.93
N GLU A 140 6.04 3.50 -13.96
CA GLU A 140 6.95 2.55 -14.61
C GLU A 140 8.00 1.97 -13.65
N ARG A 141 8.47 2.74 -12.66
CA ARG A 141 9.37 2.23 -11.61
C ARG A 141 8.65 1.23 -10.71
N VAL A 142 7.45 1.58 -10.24
CA VAL A 142 6.62 0.67 -9.42
C VAL A 142 6.34 -0.63 -10.17
N ILE A 143 5.98 -0.56 -11.47
CA ILE A 143 5.75 -1.72 -12.33
C ILE A 143 6.99 -2.62 -12.35
N ARG A 144 8.18 -2.07 -12.65
CA ARG A 144 9.43 -2.85 -12.66
C ARG A 144 9.74 -3.52 -11.32
N ASP A 145 9.41 -2.90 -10.21
CA ASP A 145 9.63 -3.51 -8.89
C ASP A 145 8.59 -4.61 -8.60
N LEU A 146 7.35 -4.45 -9.05
CA LEU A 146 6.32 -5.48 -8.98
C LEU A 146 6.61 -6.67 -9.91
N GLU A 147 7.23 -6.45 -11.07
CA GLU A 147 7.70 -7.51 -11.98
C GLU A 147 8.73 -8.42 -11.32
N LYS A 148 9.66 -7.86 -10.52
CA LYS A 148 10.63 -8.65 -9.73
C LYS A 148 9.95 -9.58 -8.71
N LEU A 149 8.73 -9.24 -8.28
CA LEU A 149 7.91 -10.06 -7.39
C LEU A 149 7.02 -11.06 -8.16
N GLY A 150 7.13 -11.09 -9.50
CA GLY A 150 6.41 -12.00 -10.38
C GLY A 150 5.06 -11.45 -10.87
N GLY A 151 4.84 -10.14 -10.80
CA GLY A 151 3.72 -9.48 -11.47
C GLY A 151 3.92 -9.39 -12.97
N THR A 152 2.83 -9.31 -13.72
CA THR A 152 2.87 -9.14 -15.18
C THR A 152 1.83 -8.12 -15.59
N LEU A 153 2.28 -7.00 -16.15
CA LEU A 153 1.40 -5.97 -16.67
C LEU A 153 0.90 -6.34 -18.07
N SER A 154 -0.39 -6.13 -18.33
CA SER A 154 -0.95 -6.04 -19.67
C SER A 154 -1.92 -4.86 -19.75
N GLU A 155 -2.04 -4.24 -20.92
CA GLU A 155 -2.94 -3.11 -21.14
C GLU A 155 -4.39 -3.50 -20.90
N GLU A 156 -4.81 -4.66 -21.36
CA GLU A 156 -6.17 -5.20 -21.16
C GLU A 156 -6.51 -5.32 -19.67
N LYS A 157 -5.64 -5.97 -18.89
CA LYS A 157 -5.83 -6.13 -17.43
C LYS A 157 -5.84 -4.79 -16.70
N LEU A 158 -5.02 -3.83 -17.15
CA LEU A 158 -5.01 -2.50 -16.56
C LEU A 158 -6.33 -1.77 -16.81
N LEU A 159 -6.86 -1.82 -18.03
CA LEU A 159 -8.16 -1.23 -18.37
C LEU A 159 -9.29 -1.86 -17.56
N ASP A 160 -9.27 -3.18 -17.37
CA ASP A 160 -10.28 -3.86 -16.56
C ASP A 160 -10.15 -3.53 -15.07
N SER A 161 -8.93 -3.41 -14.56
CA SER A 161 -8.67 -2.93 -13.20
C SER A 161 -9.23 -1.52 -12.99
N ILE A 162 -8.95 -0.59 -13.91
CA ILE A 162 -9.50 0.77 -13.86
C ILE A 162 -11.02 0.77 -13.81
N LYS A 163 -11.69 -0.09 -14.61
CA LYS A 163 -13.16 -0.22 -14.57
C LYS A 163 -13.67 -0.72 -13.20
N VAL A 164 -12.95 -1.65 -12.59
CA VAL A 164 -13.29 -2.16 -11.24
C VAL A 164 -13.21 -1.04 -10.22
N TYR A 165 -12.09 -0.30 -10.19
CA TYR A 165 -11.88 0.80 -9.25
C TYR A 165 -12.84 1.98 -9.48
N ASN A 166 -13.14 2.32 -10.73
CA ASN A 166 -14.15 3.33 -11.05
C ASN A 166 -15.54 2.97 -10.52
N ARG A 167 -15.92 1.69 -10.58
CA ARG A 167 -17.19 1.23 -9.98
C ARG A 167 -17.17 1.24 -8.46
N HIS A 168 -16.01 0.99 -7.86
CA HIS A 168 -15.85 1.07 -6.41
C HIS A 168 -15.96 2.50 -5.89
N ASN A 169 -15.45 3.48 -6.66
CA ASN A 169 -15.39 4.88 -6.26
C ASN A 169 -16.65 5.68 -6.63
N ALA A 170 -17.59 5.10 -7.38
CA ALA A 170 -18.87 5.73 -7.79
C ALA A 170 -19.96 5.56 -6.73
#